data_4dce4594e140a9d5136ba50a5cbee6cd
#
_entry.id   4dce4594e140a9d5136ba50a5cbee6cd
#
_cell.length_a   1.000
_cell.length_b   1.000
_cell.length_c   1.000
_cell.angle_alpha   90.00
_cell.angle_beta   90.00
_cell.angle_gamma   90.00
#
_symmetry.space_group_name_H-M   'P 1'
#
loop_
_entity.id
_entity.type
_entity.pdbx_description
1 polymer ?
#
loop_
_entity_poly.entity_id
_entity_poly.type
_entity_poly.pdbx_seq_one_letter_code
_entity_poly.pdbx_strand_id
1 'polypeptide(L)'
;MQIDAQNDAPRQAGPEDIQDRGLRLYNTLTRAKDDFRPIDPANVRMYACGPTVYDDAHIGNARPIIVFDTLFRVLRQLYGAAAVTYVRNITDVDDKINARAAERGVTIRDLTEVTARRFHADIRALGVLMPDQVNVEGEPPRFIEPRATEHIVEMRDLIGRLIARDIAYVAEDHVLFSVAAMGRKAGMPRYGALANRTLDEMLAGARVEVAPYKRDPMDFVLWKPSKENEPGWPSPGGIAVPGRPGWHIECSAMSWKHLIQGFAGRIACDPAEANVFDIHAGGIDLVFPHHEDEIAQSCCALDAPRMANYWLHNGFLQVEGQKMSKSLGNFVTIRDLLTSGKFGGPWAGPVIRWAMLETHYRQPIDWTEKRLARAQTELETIAGAIGALQGRFFGGCDITLRRWIADLNQAPPAPFLGFLMDDLNTPGAIGWVRGLIGRMASDLEAAGQVIRALSFLGLVSRQTPLALAAPLGCGQFSPETGMFGFSMSRIWRTAHVNGDARLLESTREELARKKIAIETDANGLVSFRSEADDDPALARVNALVAARADARARKDWAEADRIRDELAAMGAVVKDTKDGGVSIEWVAGQ
;
A
#
# COMPACT_ATOMS: atom_id res chain seq x y z
N MET A 1 -44.95 -34.72 -24.54
CA MET A 1 -44.79 -33.55 -23.67
C MET A 1 -43.31 -33.27 -23.62
N GLN A 2 -42.83 -32.45 -24.56
CA GLN A 2 -41.41 -32.07 -24.68
C GLN A 2 -41.13 -30.98 -23.65
N ILE A 3 -40.10 -31.17 -22.84
CA ILE A 3 -39.58 -30.17 -21.90
C ILE A 3 -38.43 -29.49 -22.66
N ASP A 4 -38.64 -28.26 -23.08
CA ASP A 4 -37.61 -27.38 -23.63
C ASP A 4 -36.64 -27.00 -22.50
N ALA A 5 -35.43 -27.52 -22.58
CA ALA A 5 -34.32 -27.03 -21.79
C ALA A 5 -33.84 -25.71 -22.40
N GLN A 6 -34.31 -24.59 -21.86
CA GLN A 6 -33.73 -23.29 -22.16
C GLN A 6 -32.34 -23.18 -21.56
N ASN A 7 -31.41 -23.00 -22.47
CA ASN A 7 -29.98 -22.78 -22.25
C ASN A 7 -29.78 -21.39 -21.58
N ASP A 8 -29.63 -21.33 -20.25
CA ASP A 8 -29.24 -20.12 -19.53
C ASP A 8 -27.72 -19.94 -19.65
N ALA A 9 -27.31 -19.48 -20.83
CA ALA A 9 -25.97 -18.89 -20.93
C ALA A 9 -25.98 -17.56 -20.17
N PRO A 10 -24.94 -17.27 -19.32
CA PRO A 10 -24.88 -16.01 -18.63
C PRO A 10 -24.89 -14.86 -19.62
N ARG A 11 -25.86 -13.94 -19.49
CA ARG A 11 -25.91 -12.71 -20.26
C ARG A 11 -24.56 -12.00 -20.16
N GLN A 12 -23.92 -11.75 -21.29
CA GLN A 12 -22.81 -10.80 -21.34
C GLN A 12 -23.36 -9.44 -20.92
N ALA A 13 -22.81 -8.87 -19.85
CA ALA A 13 -23.18 -7.56 -19.35
C ALA A 13 -23.03 -6.51 -20.47
N GLY A 14 -24.03 -5.67 -20.65
CA GLY A 14 -23.99 -4.58 -21.63
C GLY A 14 -22.97 -3.50 -21.22
N PRO A 15 -22.56 -2.59 -22.12
CA PRO A 15 -21.60 -1.53 -21.82
C PRO A 15 -21.97 -0.67 -20.60
N GLU A 16 -23.28 -0.43 -20.38
CA GLU A 16 -23.78 0.33 -19.22
C GLU A 16 -23.68 -0.46 -17.90
N ASP A 17 -23.85 -1.79 -17.94
CA ASP A 17 -23.70 -2.67 -16.76
C ASP A 17 -22.23 -2.79 -16.29
N ILE A 18 -21.28 -2.51 -17.19
CA ILE A 18 -19.85 -2.57 -16.88
C ILE A 18 -19.36 -1.30 -16.15
N GLN A 19 -20.02 -0.16 -16.35
CA GLN A 19 -19.62 1.12 -15.73
C GLN A 19 -19.97 1.22 -14.24
N ASP A 20 -21.14 0.70 -13.83
CA ASP A 20 -21.56 0.73 -12.44
C ASP A 20 -21.26 -0.61 -11.74
N ARG A 21 -20.16 -0.67 -11.01
CA ARG A 21 -19.78 -1.83 -10.18
C ARG A 21 -20.24 -1.69 -8.74
N GLY A 22 -21.06 -0.68 -8.43
CA GLY A 22 -21.57 -0.42 -7.08
C GLY A 22 -20.54 0.18 -6.11
N LEU A 23 -19.37 0.63 -6.59
CA LEU A 23 -18.40 1.35 -5.79
C LEU A 23 -18.87 2.79 -5.58
N ARG A 24 -18.91 3.23 -4.32
CA ARG A 24 -19.25 4.59 -3.95
C ARG A 24 -18.07 5.21 -3.22
N LEU A 25 -17.68 6.44 -3.57
CA LEU A 25 -16.54 7.14 -3.01
C LEU A 25 -16.95 8.56 -2.59
N TYR A 26 -16.52 8.98 -1.40
CA TYR A 26 -16.69 10.37 -1.02
C TYR A 26 -15.76 11.25 -1.84
N ASN A 27 -16.33 12.11 -2.63
CA ASN A 27 -15.61 13.04 -3.49
C ASN A 27 -15.49 14.40 -2.80
N THR A 28 -14.26 14.83 -2.50
CA THR A 28 -14.00 16.10 -1.83
C THR A 28 -14.49 17.30 -2.65
N LEU A 29 -14.50 17.18 -3.98
CA LEU A 29 -14.96 18.27 -4.86
C LEU A 29 -16.48 18.49 -4.74
N THR A 30 -17.27 17.41 -4.77
CA THR A 30 -18.74 17.46 -4.64
C THR A 30 -19.22 17.46 -3.19
N ARG A 31 -18.37 17.02 -2.25
CA ARG A 31 -18.69 16.78 -0.82
C ARG A 31 -19.82 15.80 -0.60
N ALA A 32 -19.97 14.91 -1.53
CA ALA A 32 -20.96 13.84 -1.51
C ALA A 32 -20.29 12.49 -1.72
N LYS A 33 -20.98 11.43 -1.34
CA LYS A 33 -20.61 10.08 -1.70
C LYS A 33 -21.21 9.78 -3.07
N ASP A 34 -20.36 9.83 -4.09
CA ASP A 34 -20.75 9.65 -5.48
C ASP A 34 -20.58 8.19 -5.92
N ASP A 35 -21.43 7.70 -6.80
CA ASP A 35 -21.23 6.43 -7.48
C ASP A 35 -20.00 6.55 -8.39
N PHE A 36 -19.05 5.62 -8.24
CA PHE A 36 -17.84 5.64 -9.05
C PHE A 36 -18.10 5.08 -10.45
N ARG A 37 -17.95 5.94 -11.44
CA ARG A 37 -18.04 5.61 -12.86
C ARG A 37 -16.75 6.02 -13.55
N PRO A 38 -15.89 5.08 -13.92
CA PRO A 38 -14.66 5.41 -14.62
C PRO A 38 -14.97 5.96 -16.02
N ILE A 39 -14.10 6.81 -16.53
CA ILE A 39 -14.16 7.35 -17.89
C ILE A 39 -14.13 6.19 -18.90
N ASP A 40 -13.23 5.24 -18.67
CA ASP A 40 -13.12 4.00 -19.46
C ASP A 40 -12.92 2.82 -18.50
N PRO A 41 -13.90 1.91 -18.36
CA PRO A 41 -13.79 0.75 -17.47
C PRO A 41 -12.62 -0.20 -17.80
N ALA A 42 -12.11 -0.17 -19.02
CA ALA A 42 -10.94 -0.94 -19.43
C ALA A 42 -9.62 -0.24 -19.08
N ASN A 43 -9.67 1.05 -18.68
CA ASN A 43 -8.50 1.89 -18.40
C ASN A 43 -8.78 2.85 -17.24
N VAL A 44 -9.07 2.32 -16.05
CA VAL A 44 -9.25 3.11 -14.81
C VAL A 44 -7.91 3.70 -14.37
N ARG A 45 -7.86 5.02 -14.16
CA ARG A 45 -6.62 5.77 -13.92
C ARG A 45 -6.67 6.49 -12.58
N MET A 46 -5.69 6.20 -11.73
CA MET A 46 -5.59 6.73 -10.38
C MET A 46 -4.21 7.35 -10.14
N TYR A 47 -4.20 8.58 -9.60
CA TYR A 47 -3.00 9.25 -9.09
C TYR A 47 -3.11 9.44 -7.59
N ALA A 48 -2.02 9.25 -6.86
CA ALA A 48 -1.92 9.69 -5.46
C ALA A 48 -0.58 10.40 -5.22
N CYS A 49 -0.63 11.55 -4.55
CA CYS A 49 0.57 12.27 -4.15
C CYS A 49 1.38 11.44 -3.17
N GLY A 50 2.64 11.20 -3.53
CA GLY A 50 3.61 10.44 -2.76
C GLY A 50 4.46 11.29 -1.82
N PRO A 51 5.46 10.71 -1.17
CA PRO A 51 6.29 11.41 -0.20
C PRO A 51 7.39 12.24 -0.85
N THR A 52 7.83 13.29 -0.12
CA THR A 52 9.09 13.97 -0.36
C THR A 52 10.21 13.22 0.39
N VAL A 53 11.22 12.74 -0.32
CA VAL A 53 12.24 11.83 0.22
C VAL A 53 13.46 12.57 0.79
N TYR A 54 13.24 13.43 1.79
CA TYR A 54 14.30 14.17 2.51
C TYR A 54 14.70 13.54 3.84
N ASP A 55 13.85 12.72 4.44
CA ASP A 55 14.05 12.06 5.73
C ASP A 55 13.21 10.77 5.80
N ASP A 56 13.41 9.92 6.82
CA ASP A 56 12.60 8.73 7.01
C ASP A 56 11.11 9.10 7.10
N ALA A 57 10.26 8.32 6.42
CA ALA A 57 8.83 8.59 6.36
C ALA A 57 8.18 8.43 7.74
N HIS A 58 7.39 9.43 8.14
CA HIS A 58 6.64 9.37 9.39
C HIS A 58 5.30 8.65 9.23
N ILE A 59 4.70 8.27 10.35
CA ILE A 59 3.43 7.51 10.35
C ILE A 59 2.28 8.24 9.64
N GLY A 60 2.31 9.56 9.58
CA GLY A 60 1.36 10.35 8.80
C GLY A 60 1.47 10.12 7.29
N ASN A 61 2.69 9.81 6.77
CA ASN A 61 2.88 9.43 5.37
C ASN A 61 2.39 8.00 5.08
N ALA A 62 2.42 7.10 6.08
CA ALA A 62 1.93 5.73 5.91
C ALA A 62 0.41 5.70 5.64
N ARG A 63 -0.34 6.64 6.22
CA ARG A 63 -1.80 6.64 6.14
C ARG A 63 -2.34 6.74 4.71
N PRO A 64 -2.03 7.79 3.92
CA PRO A 64 -2.47 7.86 2.52
C PRO A 64 -2.01 6.64 1.71
N ILE A 65 -0.79 6.16 1.93
CA ILE A 65 -0.23 5.01 1.22
C ILE A 65 -1.04 3.74 1.48
N ILE A 66 -1.40 3.44 2.73
CA ILE A 66 -2.22 2.26 3.10
C ILE A 66 -3.65 2.41 2.57
N VAL A 67 -4.24 3.60 2.69
CA VAL A 67 -5.61 3.88 2.23
C VAL A 67 -5.73 3.70 0.73
N PHE A 68 -4.83 4.30 -0.04
CA PHE A 68 -4.90 4.27 -1.50
C PHE A 68 -4.37 2.96 -2.09
N ASP A 69 -3.52 2.21 -1.39
CA ASP A 69 -3.26 0.80 -1.68
C ASP A 69 -4.54 -0.05 -1.53
N THR A 70 -5.34 0.22 -0.50
CA THR A 70 -6.62 -0.48 -0.32
C THR A 70 -7.60 -0.15 -1.44
N LEU A 71 -7.72 1.12 -1.84
CA LEU A 71 -8.51 1.53 -3.00
C LEU A 71 -8.02 0.87 -4.29
N PHE A 72 -6.73 0.85 -4.53
CA PHE A 72 -6.14 0.21 -5.70
C PHE A 72 -6.49 -1.28 -5.77
N ARG A 73 -6.47 -2.00 -4.63
CA ARG A 73 -6.92 -3.39 -4.55
C ARG A 73 -8.41 -3.54 -4.88
N VAL A 74 -9.26 -2.65 -4.36
CA VAL A 74 -10.71 -2.65 -4.67
C VAL A 74 -10.94 -2.42 -6.16
N LEU A 75 -10.31 -1.41 -6.76
CA LEU A 75 -10.43 -1.13 -8.19
C LEU A 75 -9.97 -2.34 -9.03
N ARG A 76 -8.84 -2.95 -8.70
CA ARG A 76 -8.35 -4.16 -9.39
C ARG A 76 -9.30 -5.34 -9.27
N GLN A 77 -9.97 -5.49 -8.13
CA GLN A 77 -10.98 -6.53 -7.92
C GLN A 77 -12.22 -6.30 -8.79
N LEU A 78 -12.65 -5.04 -8.91
CA LEU A 78 -13.88 -4.70 -9.62
C LEU A 78 -13.69 -4.63 -11.14
N TYR A 79 -12.60 -4.06 -11.61
CA TYR A 79 -12.37 -3.78 -13.04
C TYR A 79 -11.36 -4.75 -13.70
N GLY A 80 -10.65 -5.54 -12.88
CA GLY A 80 -9.58 -6.42 -13.35
C GLY A 80 -8.19 -5.80 -13.20
N ALA A 81 -7.20 -6.64 -12.91
CA ALA A 81 -5.83 -6.21 -12.63
C ALA A 81 -5.19 -5.45 -13.81
N ALA A 82 -5.50 -5.85 -15.04
CA ALA A 82 -4.98 -5.25 -16.27
C ALA A 82 -5.70 -3.95 -16.68
N ALA A 83 -6.83 -3.62 -16.06
CA ALA A 83 -7.61 -2.43 -16.40
C ALA A 83 -7.27 -1.21 -15.52
N VAL A 84 -6.54 -1.39 -14.42
CA VAL A 84 -6.31 -0.30 -13.46
C VAL A 84 -4.85 0.13 -13.47
N THR A 85 -4.61 1.42 -13.69
CA THR A 85 -3.28 2.03 -13.61
C THR A 85 -3.22 2.99 -12.42
N TYR A 86 -2.26 2.76 -11.54
CA TYR A 86 -1.97 3.57 -10.36
C TYR A 86 -0.62 4.26 -10.50
N VAL A 87 -0.62 5.58 -10.30
CA VAL A 87 0.59 6.40 -10.27
C VAL A 87 0.75 6.99 -8.88
N ARG A 88 1.90 6.77 -8.25
CA ARG A 88 2.29 7.37 -6.97
C ARG A 88 3.68 7.95 -7.11
N ASN A 89 3.80 9.28 -7.08
CA ASN A 89 5.08 9.93 -7.31
C ASN A 89 6.05 9.83 -6.13
N ILE A 90 7.31 10.10 -6.43
CA ILE A 90 8.37 10.38 -5.45
C ILE A 90 8.90 11.78 -5.73
N THR A 91 8.71 12.69 -4.78
CA THR A 91 9.31 14.03 -4.84
C THR A 91 10.76 13.95 -4.36
N ASP A 92 11.69 14.04 -5.30
CA ASP A 92 13.15 13.96 -5.10
C ASP A 92 13.89 15.29 -5.40
N VAL A 93 13.15 16.39 -5.54
CA VAL A 93 13.64 17.76 -5.62
C VAL A 93 12.74 18.68 -4.79
N ASP A 94 13.29 19.33 -3.76
CA ASP A 94 12.56 20.25 -2.85
C ASP A 94 13.56 21.02 -1.99
N ASP A 95 13.15 22.19 -1.46
CA ASP A 95 13.98 22.99 -0.55
C ASP A 95 14.42 22.21 0.70
N LYS A 96 13.55 21.33 1.22
CA LYS A 96 13.87 20.48 2.39
C LYS A 96 14.93 19.44 2.05
N ILE A 97 14.93 18.92 0.82
CA ILE A 97 15.94 17.97 0.33
C ILE A 97 17.29 18.70 0.27
N ASN A 98 17.33 19.89 -0.33
CA ASN A 98 18.53 20.69 -0.45
C ASN A 98 19.13 21.02 0.93
N ALA A 99 18.30 21.50 1.87
CA ALA A 99 18.70 21.81 3.22
C ALA A 99 19.23 20.56 3.98
N ARG A 100 18.56 19.42 3.84
CA ARG A 100 18.95 18.18 4.51
C ARG A 100 20.24 17.59 3.94
N ALA A 101 20.44 17.65 2.62
CA ALA A 101 21.67 17.20 1.97
C ALA A 101 22.87 18.05 2.43
N ALA A 102 22.70 19.37 2.48
CA ALA A 102 23.72 20.29 3.01
C ALA A 102 24.04 20.02 4.48
N GLU A 103 23.03 19.83 5.34
CA GLU A 103 23.19 19.50 6.75
C GLU A 103 23.98 18.20 6.97
N ARG A 104 23.76 17.19 6.12
CA ARG A 104 24.44 15.88 6.21
C ARG A 104 25.77 15.82 5.46
N GLY A 105 26.13 16.85 4.70
CA GLY A 105 27.34 16.86 3.87
C GLY A 105 27.36 15.80 2.78
N VAL A 106 26.17 15.44 2.22
CA VAL A 106 26.03 14.45 1.15
C VAL A 106 25.42 15.08 -0.09
N THR A 107 25.53 14.40 -1.24
CA THR A 107 24.85 14.87 -2.44
C THR A 107 23.33 14.69 -2.30
N ILE A 108 22.54 15.51 -3.00
CA ILE A 108 21.08 15.40 -3.05
C ILE A 108 20.67 14.01 -3.57
N ARG A 109 21.39 13.51 -4.59
CA ARG A 109 21.13 12.19 -5.16
C ARG A 109 21.36 11.08 -4.13
N ASP A 110 22.50 11.09 -3.42
CA ASP A 110 22.78 10.07 -2.40
C ASP A 110 21.72 10.10 -1.30
N LEU A 111 21.31 11.29 -0.84
CA LEU A 111 20.26 11.45 0.15
C LEU A 111 18.94 10.83 -0.33
N THR A 112 18.49 11.22 -1.53
CA THR A 112 17.19 10.79 -2.06
C THR A 112 17.16 9.31 -2.38
N GLU A 113 18.26 8.73 -2.90
CA GLU A 113 18.39 7.29 -3.18
C GLU A 113 18.30 6.45 -1.89
N VAL A 114 19.04 6.85 -0.85
CA VAL A 114 19.01 6.14 0.45
C VAL A 114 17.63 6.24 1.08
N THR A 115 17.04 7.44 1.08
CA THR A 115 15.74 7.69 1.71
C THR A 115 14.62 6.95 0.96
N ALA A 116 14.63 6.95 -0.39
CA ALA A 116 13.65 6.21 -1.18
C ALA A 116 13.74 4.69 -0.94
N ARG A 117 14.95 4.12 -0.89
CA ARG A 117 15.12 2.70 -0.56
C ARG A 117 14.57 2.34 0.84
N ARG A 118 14.83 3.19 1.84
CA ARG A 118 14.27 2.99 3.20
C ARG A 118 12.76 3.09 3.18
N PHE A 119 12.22 4.10 2.53
CA PHE A 119 10.78 4.26 2.35
C PHE A 119 10.14 3.01 1.72
N HIS A 120 10.69 2.49 0.63
CA HIS A 120 10.19 1.27 -0.02
C HIS A 120 10.25 0.05 0.90
N ALA A 121 11.34 -0.12 1.66
CA ALA A 121 11.44 -1.21 2.64
C ALA A 121 10.37 -1.09 3.73
N ASP A 122 10.15 0.11 4.25
CA ASP A 122 9.19 0.37 5.31
C ASP A 122 7.74 0.12 4.85
N ILE A 123 7.33 0.64 3.68
CA ILE A 123 5.96 0.44 3.18
C ILE A 123 5.72 -0.99 2.71
N ARG A 124 6.74 -1.69 2.21
CA ARG A 124 6.67 -3.12 1.89
C ARG A 124 6.41 -3.94 3.16
N ALA A 125 7.07 -3.61 4.27
CA ALA A 125 6.82 -4.23 5.57
C ALA A 125 5.37 -4.01 6.06
N LEU A 126 4.74 -2.89 5.68
CA LEU A 126 3.32 -2.61 5.92
C LEU A 126 2.36 -3.37 4.97
N GLY A 127 2.86 -4.24 4.09
CA GLY A 127 2.05 -5.00 3.14
C GLY A 127 1.43 -4.17 2.01
N VAL A 128 2.00 -3.00 1.70
CA VAL A 128 1.62 -2.18 0.55
C VAL A 128 2.10 -2.85 -0.74
N LEU A 129 1.27 -2.86 -1.77
CA LEU A 129 1.68 -3.33 -3.09
C LEU A 129 2.78 -2.44 -3.66
N MET A 130 3.75 -3.06 -4.30
CA MET A 130 4.89 -2.39 -4.92
C MET A 130 4.88 -2.63 -6.43
N PRO A 131 5.54 -1.77 -7.24
CA PRO A 131 5.58 -1.93 -8.69
C PRO A 131 6.03 -3.33 -9.16
N ASP A 132 7.05 -3.91 -8.51
CA ASP A 132 7.58 -5.25 -8.80
C ASP A 132 6.61 -6.41 -8.49
N GLN A 133 5.59 -6.15 -7.67
CA GLN A 133 4.54 -7.12 -7.34
C GLN A 133 3.29 -6.99 -8.24
N VAL A 134 3.17 -5.88 -8.95
CA VAL A 134 1.99 -5.53 -9.76
C VAL A 134 2.26 -5.63 -11.25
N ASN A 135 3.43 -5.14 -11.69
CA ASN A 135 3.81 -5.08 -13.10
C ASN A 135 4.27 -6.45 -13.61
N VAL A 136 3.88 -6.76 -14.82
CA VAL A 136 4.26 -7.98 -15.53
C VAL A 136 5.24 -7.60 -16.63
N GLU A 137 6.34 -8.34 -16.74
CA GLU A 137 7.35 -8.11 -17.78
C GLU A 137 6.72 -8.26 -19.18
N GLY A 138 7.01 -7.31 -20.06
CA GLY A 138 6.45 -7.28 -21.42
C GLY A 138 5.06 -6.65 -21.53
N GLU A 139 4.42 -6.30 -20.42
CA GLU A 139 3.12 -5.59 -20.41
C GLU A 139 3.29 -4.12 -20.03
N PRO A 140 2.36 -3.23 -20.44
CA PRO A 140 2.34 -1.85 -19.97
C PRO A 140 2.25 -1.79 -18.44
N PRO A 141 3.05 -0.96 -17.77
CA PRO A 141 3.06 -0.91 -16.31
C PRO A 141 1.70 -0.45 -15.77
N ARG A 142 1.25 -1.12 -14.71
CA ARG A 142 -0.03 -0.83 -14.01
C ARG A 142 0.19 -0.15 -12.66
N PHE A 143 1.41 -0.15 -12.16
CA PHE A 143 1.82 0.66 -11.03
C PHE A 143 3.12 1.39 -11.37
N ILE A 144 3.09 2.72 -11.34
CA ILE A 144 4.19 3.59 -11.74
C ILE A 144 4.55 4.49 -10.55
N GLU A 145 5.84 4.55 -10.21
CA GLU A 145 6.37 5.49 -9.22
C GLU A 145 7.35 6.47 -9.90
N PRO A 146 6.85 7.51 -10.57
CA PRO A 146 7.69 8.48 -11.24
C PRO A 146 8.41 9.39 -10.23
N ARG A 147 9.66 9.76 -10.56
CA ARG A 147 10.43 10.76 -9.81
C ARG A 147 10.28 12.14 -10.45
N ALA A 148 10.19 13.17 -9.63
CA ALA A 148 10.05 14.54 -10.11
C ALA A 148 11.23 14.95 -11.02
N THR A 149 12.46 14.58 -10.64
CA THR A 149 13.67 14.90 -11.44
C THR A 149 13.70 14.26 -12.83
N GLU A 150 12.93 13.20 -13.05
CA GLU A 150 12.83 12.51 -14.35
C GLU A 150 11.76 13.12 -15.27
N HIS A 151 11.00 14.13 -14.78
CA HIS A 151 9.87 14.75 -15.49
C HIS A 151 10.01 16.26 -15.73
N ILE A 152 11.24 16.74 -15.71
CA ILE A 152 11.55 18.17 -15.94
C ILE A 152 11.09 18.65 -17.32
N VAL A 153 11.15 17.79 -18.32
CA VAL A 153 10.72 18.13 -19.70
C VAL A 153 9.21 18.40 -19.73
N GLU A 154 8.44 17.54 -19.09
CA GLU A 154 6.98 17.66 -19.00
C GLU A 154 6.55 18.87 -18.17
N MET A 155 7.26 19.17 -17.07
CA MET A 155 7.03 20.38 -16.27
C MET A 155 7.25 21.64 -17.10
N ARG A 156 8.35 21.71 -17.83
CA ARG A 156 8.68 22.86 -18.71
C ARG A 156 7.69 23.00 -19.86
N ASP A 157 7.17 21.90 -20.42
CA ASP A 157 6.14 21.92 -21.46
C ASP A 157 4.83 22.49 -20.91
N LEU A 158 4.35 22.02 -19.75
CA LEU A 158 3.14 22.58 -19.11
C LEU A 158 3.31 24.07 -18.80
N ILE A 159 4.46 24.47 -18.25
CA ILE A 159 4.76 25.89 -17.99
C ILE A 159 4.76 26.70 -19.29
N GLY A 160 5.38 26.18 -20.35
CA GLY A 160 5.36 26.82 -21.67
C GLY A 160 3.96 27.04 -22.22
N ARG A 161 3.07 26.06 -22.05
CA ARG A 161 1.65 26.17 -22.43
C ARG A 161 0.93 27.23 -21.60
N LEU A 162 1.19 27.31 -20.29
CA LEU A 162 0.59 28.32 -19.43
C LEU A 162 1.06 29.75 -19.81
N ILE A 163 2.34 29.94 -20.15
CA ILE A 163 2.89 31.21 -20.63
C ILE A 163 2.25 31.59 -21.97
N ALA A 164 2.18 30.65 -22.91
CA ALA A 164 1.60 30.90 -24.24
C ALA A 164 0.10 31.25 -24.20
N ARG A 165 -0.57 31.01 -23.08
CA ARG A 165 -2.00 31.31 -22.84
C ARG A 165 -2.22 32.50 -21.92
N ASP A 166 -1.17 33.25 -21.58
CA ASP A 166 -1.19 34.38 -20.66
C ASP A 166 -1.71 34.04 -19.25
N ILE A 167 -1.59 32.79 -18.84
CA ILE A 167 -1.93 32.28 -17.49
C ILE A 167 -0.72 32.33 -16.56
N ALA A 168 0.49 32.22 -17.11
CA ALA A 168 1.73 32.36 -16.37
C ALA A 168 2.57 33.53 -16.90
N TYR A 169 3.40 34.11 -16.04
CA TYR A 169 4.28 35.22 -16.36
C TYR A 169 5.67 35.06 -15.73
N VAL A 170 6.65 35.70 -16.33
CA VAL A 170 8.02 35.76 -15.82
C VAL A 170 8.21 37.03 -15.00
N ALA A 171 8.83 36.91 -13.81
CA ALA A 171 9.25 38.02 -12.96
C ALA A 171 10.46 37.61 -12.11
N GLU A 172 11.54 38.41 -12.15
CA GLU A 172 12.79 38.17 -11.37
C GLU A 172 13.29 36.72 -11.46
N ASP A 173 13.45 36.20 -12.68
CA ASP A 173 13.88 34.83 -12.96
C ASP A 173 12.96 33.73 -12.42
N HIS A 174 11.74 34.07 -11.97
CA HIS A 174 10.69 33.12 -11.61
C HIS A 174 9.63 33.02 -12.71
N VAL A 175 8.98 31.88 -12.81
CA VAL A 175 7.71 31.77 -13.54
C VAL A 175 6.60 31.58 -12.52
N LEU A 176 5.58 32.41 -12.60
CA LEU A 176 4.44 32.41 -11.69
C LEU A 176 3.14 32.11 -12.42
N PHE A 177 2.25 31.39 -11.78
CA PHE A 177 0.87 31.21 -12.21
C PHE A 177 0.04 32.40 -11.74
N SER A 178 -0.80 32.93 -12.62
CA SER A 178 -1.71 34.05 -12.28
C SER A 178 -3.12 33.53 -12.01
N VAL A 179 -3.51 33.51 -10.75
CA VAL A 179 -4.86 33.11 -10.32
C VAL A 179 -5.92 34.07 -10.90
N ALA A 180 -5.61 35.33 -10.95
CA ALA A 180 -6.50 36.35 -11.57
C ALA A 180 -6.69 36.11 -13.07
N ALA A 181 -5.65 35.67 -13.81
CA ALA A 181 -5.77 35.36 -15.24
C ALA A 181 -6.65 34.12 -15.48
N MET A 182 -6.48 33.08 -14.68
CA MET A 182 -7.36 31.88 -14.70
C MET A 182 -8.83 32.30 -14.51
N GLY A 183 -9.12 33.15 -13.51
CA GLY A 183 -10.48 33.60 -13.20
C GLY A 183 -11.18 34.34 -14.34
N ARG A 184 -10.42 34.90 -15.31
CA ARG A 184 -10.97 35.55 -16.51
C ARG A 184 -11.19 34.60 -17.69
N LYS A 185 -10.65 33.37 -17.61
CA LYS A 185 -10.74 32.42 -18.72
C LYS A 185 -12.03 31.61 -18.62
N ALA A 186 -12.89 31.73 -19.62
CA ALA A 186 -14.14 30.96 -19.70
C ALA A 186 -13.88 29.45 -19.75
N GLY A 187 -14.75 28.69 -19.10
CA GLY A 187 -14.67 27.23 -19.08
C GLY A 187 -13.71 26.63 -18.05
N MET A 188 -12.92 27.46 -17.34
CA MET A 188 -12.05 27.00 -16.27
C MET A 188 -12.80 26.83 -14.95
N PRO A 189 -12.43 25.86 -14.10
CA PRO A 189 -13.00 25.74 -12.77
C PRO A 189 -12.66 26.96 -11.91
N ARG A 190 -13.50 27.27 -10.93
CA ARG A 190 -13.21 28.34 -9.96
C ARG A 190 -12.03 27.92 -9.09
N TYR A 191 -11.01 28.77 -8.98
CA TYR A 191 -9.93 28.56 -8.02
C TYR A 191 -10.48 28.61 -6.59
N GLY A 192 -10.15 27.63 -5.77
CA GLY A 192 -10.72 27.41 -4.43
C GLY A 192 -12.00 26.55 -4.43
N ALA A 193 -12.36 25.91 -5.54
CA ALA A 193 -13.52 25.02 -5.61
C ALA A 193 -13.35 23.75 -4.79
N LEU A 194 -12.18 23.10 -4.87
CA LEU A 194 -11.85 21.90 -4.11
C LEU A 194 -11.74 22.20 -2.61
N ALA A 195 -11.04 23.28 -2.25
CA ALA A 195 -10.90 23.74 -0.88
C ALA A 195 -12.20 24.27 -0.27
N ASN A 196 -13.17 24.64 -1.12
CA ASN A 196 -14.41 25.34 -0.76
C ASN A 196 -14.16 26.63 0.04
N ARG A 197 -13.24 27.41 -0.41
CA ARG A 197 -12.87 28.68 0.20
C ARG A 197 -12.94 29.80 -0.82
N THR A 198 -13.20 30.99 -0.33
CA THR A 198 -13.01 32.22 -1.08
C THR A 198 -11.52 32.61 -1.14
N LEU A 199 -11.13 33.46 -2.07
CA LEU A 199 -9.74 33.97 -2.15
C LEU A 199 -9.31 34.63 -0.84
N ASP A 200 -10.20 35.41 -0.21
CA ASP A 200 -9.92 36.10 1.05
C ASP A 200 -9.70 35.14 2.21
N GLU A 201 -10.50 34.06 2.30
CA GLU A 201 -10.33 33.00 3.31
C GLU A 201 -9.03 32.23 3.10
N MET A 202 -8.62 32.03 1.85
CA MET A 202 -7.37 31.38 1.53
C MET A 202 -6.16 32.26 1.87
N LEU A 203 -6.22 33.56 1.58
CA LEU A 203 -5.21 34.54 1.98
C LEU A 203 -5.06 34.66 3.49
N ALA A 204 -6.17 34.68 4.23
CA ALA A 204 -6.15 34.74 5.69
C ALA A 204 -5.61 33.48 6.36
N GLY A 205 -5.79 32.31 5.74
CA GLY A 205 -5.40 31.01 6.28
C GLY A 205 -4.11 30.40 5.74
N ALA A 206 -3.60 30.93 4.64
CA ALA A 206 -2.39 30.42 4.00
C ALA A 206 -1.14 31.12 4.54
N ARG A 207 -0.05 30.38 4.67
CA ARG A 207 1.30 30.94 4.69
C ARG A 207 1.63 31.37 3.25
N VAL A 208 0.95 32.43 2.77
CA VAL A 208 1.24 33.02 1.47
C VAL A 208 2.58 33.72 1.59
N GLU A 209 3.57 33.26 0.88
CA GLU A 209 4.83 33.98 0.75
C GLU A 209 4.57 35.28 -0.02
N VAL A 210 4.59 36.38 0.68
CA VAL A 210 4.51 37.72 0.07
C VAL A 210 5.89 38.03 -0.50
N ALA A 211 6.02 37.93 -1.81
CA ALA A 211 7.27 38.21 -2.50
C ALA A 211 7.08 39.37 -3.49
N PRO A 212 8.04 40.31 -3.62
CA PRO A 212 7.91 41.51 -4.44
C PRO A 212 7.73 41.21 -5.94
N TYR A 213 8.17 40.06 -6.40
CA TYR A 213 8.01 39.62 -7.79
C TYR A 213 6.60 39.09 -8.12
N LYS A 214 5.70 38.91 -7.15
CA LYS A 214 4.31 38.50 -7.39
C LYS A 214 3.45 39.72 -7.76
N ARG A 215 2.61 39.55 -8.79
CA ARG A 215 1.60 40.58 -9.17
C ARG A 215 0.39 40.55 -8.24
N ASP A 216 0.06 39.38 -7.72
CA ASP A 216 -1.02 39.17 -6.76
C ASP A 216 -0.52 38.20 -5.66
N PRO A 217 -0.86 38.41 -4.38
CA PRO A 217 -0.47 37.49 -3.30
C PRO A 217 -0.87 36.04 -3.52
N MET A 218 -1.98 35.80 -4.23
CA MET A 218 -2.47 34.46 -4.54
C MET A 218 -1.69 33.77 -5.67
N ASP A 219 -0.89 34.50 -6.46
CA ASP A 219 -0.08 33.90 -7.50
C ASP A 219 0.96 32.96 -6.87
N PHE A 220 1.24 31.83 -7.51
CA PHE A 220 2.15 30.83 -6.98
C PHE A 220 3.26 30.43 -7.96
N VAL A 221 4.37 29.95 -7.42
CA VAL A 221 5.59 29.68 -8.17
C VAL A 221 5.47 28.38 -8.95
N LEU A 222 5.68 28.45 -10.26
CA LEU A 222 5.80 27.29 -11.15
C LEU A 222 7.25 26.87 -11.36
N TRP A 223 8.16 27.89 -11.39
CA TRP A 223 9.60 27.69 -11.60
C TRP A 223 10.38 28.79 -10.89
N LYS A 224 11.50 28.45 -10.25
CA LYS A 224 12.34 29.40 -9.52
C LYS A 224 13.82 29.19 -9.84
N PRO A 225 14.66 30.23 -9.76
CA PRO A 225 16.10 30.13 -9.99
C PRO A 225 16.73 29.17 -8.96
N SER A 226 17.69 28.36 -9.41
CA SER A 226 18.51 27.54 -8.53
C SER A 226 19.65 28.36 -7.92
N LYS A 227 19.92 28.13 -6.64
CA LYS A 227 21.10 28.69 -5.95
C LYS A 227 22.34 27.91 -6.31
N GLU A 228 23.49 28.46 -5.97
CA GLU A 228 24.75 27.75 -6.01
C GLU A 228 24.65 26.46 -5.15
N ASN A 229 25.08 25.34 -5.71
CA ASN A 229 24.98 24.00 -5.09
C ASN A 229 23.56 23.40 -5.03
N GLU A 230 22.54 24.00 -5.65
CA GLU A 230 21.25 23.37 -5.89
C GLU A 230 21.17 22.75 -7.29
N PRO A 231 20.38 21.71 -7.51
CA PRO A 231 20.13 21.20 -8.85
C PRO A 231 19.45 22.26 -9.70
N GLY A 232 19.87 22.40 -10.93
CA GLY A 232 19.30 23.38 -11.84
C GLY A 232 19.20 22.83 -13.27
N TRP A 233 18.10 23.16 -13.91
CA TRP A 233 17.81 22.80 -15.30
C TRP A 233 17.57 24.06 -16.14
N PRO A 234 17.66 23.97 -17.47
CA PRO A 234 17.33 25.11 -18.34
C PRO A 234 15.94 25.63 -18.04
N SER A 235 15.81 26.91 -17.71
CA SER A 235 14.54 27.53 -17.31
C SER A 235 13.60 27.74 -18.50
N PRO A 236 12.26 27.62 -18.32
CA PRO A 236 11.29 28.01 -19.34
C PRO A 236 11.12 29.53 -19.40
N GLY A 237 10.35 30.04 -20.40
CA GLY A 237 9.97 31.46 -20.50
C GLY A 237 11.09 32.41 -20.86
N GLY A 238 12.20 31.95 -21.46
CA GLY A 238 13.32 32.79 -21.87
C GLY A 238 14.25 33.24 -20.73
N ILE A 239 14.12 32.67 -19.54
CA ILE A 239 14.98 32.92 -18.39
C ILE A 239 16.38 32.29 -18.67
N ALA A 240 17.42 33.14 -18.52
CA ALA A 240 18.79 32.72 -18.85
C ALA A 240 19.47 31.88 -17.77
N VAL A 241 19.09 32.05 -16.51
CA VAL A 241 19.69 31.34 -15.38
C VAL A 241 19.04 29.94 -15.20
N PRO A 242 19.82 28.93 -14.79
CA PRO A 242 19.25 27.63 -14.43
C PRO A 242 18.27 27.75 -13.27
N GLY A 243 17.24 26.92 -13.28
CA GLY A 243 16.24 26.92 -12.23
C GLY A 243 15.67 25.53 -11.95
N ARG A 244 14.71 25.46 -11.06
CA ARG A 244 14.04 24.24 -10.61
C ARG A 244 12.53 24.43 -10.48
N PRO A 245 11.75 23.35 -10.56
CA PRO A 245 10.29 23.45 -10.47
C PRO A 245 9.83 23.95 -9.10
N GLY A 246 8.67 24.59 -9.09
CA GLY A 246 7.84 24.74 -7.91
C GLY A 246 7.21 23.38 -7.56
N TRP A 247 6.86 23.18 -6.31
CA TRP A 247 6.35 21.89 -5.82
C TRP A 247 5.06 21.42 -6.53
N HIS A 248 4.17 22.33 -6.89
CA HIS A 248 2.84 21.98 -7.41
C HIS A 248 2.86 21.50 -8.86
N ILE A 249 3.83 21.97 -9.69
CA ILE A 249 3.90 21.58 -11.11
C ILE A 249 4.39 20.14 -11.30
N GLU A 250 5.04 19.55 -10.29
CA GLU A 250 5.59 18.20 -10.36
C GLU A 250 4.50 17.18 -10.55
N CYS A 251 3.48 17.17 -9.66
CA CYS A 251 2.37 16.22 -9.72
C CYS A 251 1.48 16.46 -10.95
N SER A 252 1.28 17.72 -11.37
CA SER A 252 0.58 18.04 -12.61
C SER A 252 1.29 17.43 -13.83
N ALA A 253 2.62 17.54 -13.91
CA ALA A 253 3.39 16.99 -15.02
C ALA A 253 3.43 15.46 -15.01
N MET A 254 3.65 14.84 -13.85
CA MET A 254 3.72 13.39 -13.74
C MET A 254 2.37 12.72 -13.99
N SER A 255 1.26 13.27 -13.48
CA SER A 255 -0.08 12.78 -13.77
C SER A 255 -0.43 12.93 -15.24
N TRP A 256 -0.13 14.09 -15.84
CA TRP A 256 -0.32 14.31 -17.27
C TRP A 256 0.47 13.31 -18.12
N LYS A 257 1.75 13.10 -17.83
CA LYS A 257 2.61 12.15 -18.56
C LYS A 257 2.05 10.74 -18.54
N HIS A 258 1.75 10.23 -17.35
CA HIS A 258 1.46 8.82 -17.14
C HIS A 258 -0.02 8.47 -17.30
N LEU A 259 -0.94 9.39 -16.99
CA LEU A 259 -2.39 9.11 -17.01
C LEU A 259 -3.13 9.73 -18.19
N ILE A 260 -2.54 10.69 -18.89
CA ILE A 260 -3.14 11.33 -20.05
C ILE A 260 -2.34 11.00 -21.31
N GLN A 261 -1.08 11.47 -21.43
CA GLN A 261 -0.26 11.19 -22.63
C GLN A 261 -0.04 9.69 -22.83
N GLY A 262 0.24 8.95 -21.76
CA GLY A 262 0.44 7.51 -21.80
C GLY A 262 -0.78 6.72 -22.30
N PHE A 263 -1.95 7.36 -22.34
CA PHE A 263 -3.21 6.76 -22.79
C PHE A 263 -3.81 7.41 -24.04
N ALA A 264 -3.13 8.39 -24.62
CA ALA A 264 -3.62 9.06 -25.83
C ALA A 264 -3.93 8.05 -26.94
N GLY A 265 -5.13 8.13 -27.52
CA GLY A 265 -5.61 7.23 -28.58
C GLY A 265 -5.97 5.81 -28.12
N ARG A 266 -5.91 5.52 -26.81
CA ARG A 266 -6.23 4.19 -26.24
C ARG A 266 -7.46 4.19 -25.33
N ILE A 267 -7.96 5.37 -24.95
CA ILE A 267 -9.12 5.53 -24.08
C ILE A 267 -10.38 5.71 -24.89
N ALA A 268 -11.41 4.95 -24.55
CA ALA A 268 -12.76 5.15 -25.05
C ALA A 268 -13.45 6.20 -24.18
N CYS A 269 -13.43 7.47 -24.60
CA CYS A 269 -14.04 8.56 -23.84
C CYS A 269 -14.63 9.63 -24.76
N ASP A 270 -15.48 10.50 -24.18
CA ASP A 270 -15.86 11.75 -24.80
C ASP A 270 -14.59 12.60 -25.04
N PRO A 271 -14.44 13.28 -26.20
CA PRO A 271 -13.33 14.19 -26.46
C PRO A 271 -13.10 15.25 -25.35
N ALA A 272 -14.17 15.69 -24.68
CA ALA A 272 -14.07 16.62 -23.53
C ALA A 272 -13.37 15.99 -22.31
N GLU A 273 -13.28 14.69 -22.23
CA GLU A 273 -12.63 13.94 -21.14
C GLU A 273 -11.23 13.44 -21.51
N ALA A 274 -10.75 13.69 -22.72
CA ALA A 274 -9.46 13.21 -23.20
C ALA A 274 -8.28 13.67 -22.31
N ASN A 275 -8.40 14.82 -21.67
CA ASN A 275 -7.41 15.39 -20.74
C ASN A 275 -7.82 15.26 -19.27
N VAL A 276 -8.73 14.34 -18.93
CA VAL A 276 -9.21 14.07 -17.57
C VAL A 276 -8.86 12.64 -17.19
N PHE A 277 -8.55 12.38 -15.92
CA PHE A 277 -8.41 11.03 -15.40
C PHE A 277 -9.40 10.77 -14.25
N ASP A 278 -9.48 9.52 -13.76
CA ASP A 278 -10.59 9.16 -12.89
C ASP A 278 -10.40 9.68 -11.46
N ILE A 279 -9.30 9.32 -10.79
CA ILE A 279 -9.12 9.55 -9.35
C ILE A 279 -7.82 10.30 -9.08
N HIS A 280 -7.91 11.41 -8.32
CA HIS A 280 -6.78 12.07 -7.67
C HIS A 280 -6.89 11.96 -6.15
N ALA A 281 -5.81 11.57 -5.47
CA ALA A 281 -5.86 11.23 -4.06
C ALA A 281 -4.66 11.77 -3.27
N GLY A 282 -4.84 12.02 -1.96
CA GLY A 282 -3.77 12.49 -1.09
C GLY A 282 -4.20 12.72 0.37
N GLY A 283 -3.34 13.34 1.16
CA GLY A 283 -3.68 13.80 2.50
C GLY A 283 -4.61 15.01 2.49
N ILE A 284 -5.42 15.18 3.53
CA ILE A 284 -6.33 16.33 3.66
C ILE A 284 -5.58 17.67 3.67
N ASP A 285 -4.33 17.68 4.10
CA ASP A 285 -3.43 18.84 4.09
C ASP A 285 -3.00 19.25 2.67
N LEU A 286 -3.13 18.37 1.69
CA LEU A 286 -2.84 18.66 0.29
C LEU A 286 -4.01 19.33 -0.44
N VAL A 287 -5.23 19.31 0.10
CA VAL A 287 -6.40 19.96 -0.54
C VAL A 287 -6.07 21.41 -0.93
N PHE A 288 -5.42 22.15 -0.02
CA PHE A 288 -4.95 23.50 -0.27
C PHE A 288 -3.58 23.74 0.39
N PRO A 289 -2.62 24.30 -0.34
CA PRO A 289 -2.75 24.82 -1.72
C PRO A 289 -2.53 23.76 -2.82
N HIS A 290 -1.90 22.63 -2.54
CA HIS A 290 -1.27 21.74 -3.51
C HIS A 290 -2.24 21.24 -4.61
N HIS A 291 -3.32 20.55 -4.24
CA HIS A 291 -4.27 20.00 -5.22
C HIS A 291 -5.09 21.08 -5.92
N GLU A 292 -5.39 22.19 -5.23
CA GLU A 292 -6.04 23.35 -5.86
C GLU A 292 -5.15 23.95 -6.95
N ASP A 293 -3.84 24.08 -6.68
CA ASP A 293 -2.85 24.57 -7.63
C ASP A 293 -2.65 23.60 -8.80
N GLU A 294 -2.68 22.28 -8.54
CA GLU A 294 -2.63 21.26 -9.60
C GLU A 294 -3.84 21.33 -10.54
N ILE A 295 -5.06 21.52 -10.00
CA ILE A 295 -6.27 21.76 -10.81
C ILE A 295 -6.06 22.97 -11.70
N ALA A 296 -5.62 24.09 -11.11
CA ALA A 296 -5.40 25.33 -11.83
C ALA A 296 -4.41 25.15 -12.98
N GLN A 297 -3.25 24.55 -12.71
CA GLN A 297 -2.21 24.28 -13.69
C GLN A 297 -2.69 23.37 -14.83
N SER A 298 -3.24 22.21 -14.47
CA SER A 298 -3.64 21.20 -15.44
C SER A 298 -4.80 21.65 -16.32
N CYS A 299 -5.85 22.23 -15.72
CA CYS A 299 -6.99 22.71 -16.48
C CYS A 299 -6.59 23.84 -17.45
N CYS A 300 -5.79 24.80 -16.99
CA CYS A 300 -5.37 25.92 -17.83
C CYS A 300 -4.36 25.52 -18.92
N ALA A 301 -3.43 24.60 -18.62
CA ALA A 301 -2.42 24.16 -19.59
C ALA A 301 -3.03 23.27 -20.69
N LEU A 302 -4.00 22.43 -20.34
CA LEU A 302 -4.57 21.42 -21.22
C LEU A 302 -5.94 21.82 -21.82
N ASP A 303 -6.48 22.97 -21.44
CA ASP A 303 -7.81 23.45 -21.81
C ASP A 303 -8.92 22.46 -21.44
N ALA A 304 -8.81 21.92 -20.25
CA ALA A 304 -9.70 20.89 -19.72
C ALA A 304 -10.63 21.49 -18.64
N PRO A 305 -11.91 21.07 -18.59
CA PRO A 305 -12.86 21.59 -17.62
C PRO A 305 -12.58 21.11 -16.19
N ARG A 306 -11.80 20.04 -16.05
CA ARG A 306 -11.36 19.46 -14.79
C ARG A 306 -10.11 18.61 -14.98
N MET A 307 -9.36 18.36 -13.93
CA MET A 307 -8.16 17.51 -13.93
C MET A 307 -8.52 16.05 -13.66
N ALA A 308 -9.37 15.81 -12.66
CA ALA A 308 -9.84 14.48 -12.27
C ALA A 308 -11.32 14.51 -11.89
N ASN A 309 -12.01 13.35 -12.02
CA ASN A 309 -13.44 13.24 -11.70
C ASN A 309 -13.67 13.07 -10.20
N TYR A 310 -12.79 12.34 -9.50
CA TYR A 310 -12.94 12.03 -8.07
C TYR A 310 -11.69 12.48 -7.30
N TRP A 311 -11.93 13.23 -6.23
CA TRP A 311 -10.88 13.75 -5.34
C TRP A 311 -11.03 13.13 -3.95
N LEU A 312 -10.06 12.32 -3.54
CA LEU A 312 -10.12 11.58 -2.28
C LEU A 312 -9.03 12.04 -1.32
N HIS A 313 -9.44 12.36 -0.10
CA HIS A 313 -8.50 12.83 0.94
C HIS A 313 -8.67 12.05 2.23
N ASN A 314 -7.56 11.52 2.76
CA ASN A 314 -7.57 10.93 4.10
C ASN A 314 -7.40 12.01 5.17
N GLY A 315 -8.05 11.79 6.32
CA GLY A 315 -8.02 12.72 7.45
C GLY A 315 -6.66 12.81 8.15
N PHE A 316 -6.51 13.75 9.07
CA PHE A 316 -5.28 13.98 9.84
C PHE A 316 -4.92 12.80 10.75
N LEU A 317 -3.63 12.74 11.11
CA LEU A 317 -3.12 11.87 12.15
C LEU A 317 -2.57 12.71 13.30
N GLN A 318 -3.01 12.40 14.51
CA GLN A 318 -2.50 12.89 15.77
C GLN A 318 -1.73 11.79 16.49
N VAL A 319 -0.87 12.14 17.41
CA VAL A 319 -0.09 11.21 18.24
C VAL A 319 -0.33 11.56 19.69
N GLU A 320 -0.92 10.60 20.45
CA GLU A 320 -1.29 10.78 21.86
C GLU A 320 -2.10 12.09 22.08
N GLY A 321 -3.13 12.29 21.24
CA GLY A 321 -4.03 13.45 21.33
C GLY A 321 -3.46 14.78 20.84
N GLN A 322 -2.22 14.81 20.35
CA GLN A 322 -1.52 16.03 19.94
C GLN A 322 -1.09 15.99 18.47
N LYS A 323 -0.94 17.17 17.87
CA LYS A 323 -0.34 17.29 16.54
C LYS A 323 1.08 16.73 16.57
N MET A 324 1.41 15.83 15.64
CA MET A 324 2.76 15.29 15.51
C MET A 324 3.75 16.39 15.08
N SER A 325 4.83 16.56 15.86
CA SER A 325 5.91 17.48 15.51
C SER A 325 7.25 17.07 16.13
N LYS A 326 8.36 17.45 15.49
CA LYS A 326 9.71 17.21 16.03
C LYS A 326 9.95 17.98 17.34
N SER A 327 9.40 19.20 17.46
CA SER A 327 9.54 20.05 18.63
C SER A 327 8.84 19.51 19.89
N LEU A 328 7.75 18.75 19.71
CA LEU A 328 7.03 18.09 20.81
C LEU A 328 7.63 16.72 21.18
N GLY A 329 8.63 16.23 20.45
CA GLY A 329 9.23 14.93 20.70
C GLY A 329 8.33 13.72 20.35
N ASN A 330 7.12 13.97 19.82
CA ASN A 330 6.15 12.95 19.44
C ASN A 330 6.20 12.60 17.94
N PHE A 331 7.31 12.92 17.29
CA PHE A 331 7.53 12.58 15.88
C PHE A 331 7.92 11.10 15.76
N VAL A 332 7.13 10.34 15.01
CA VAL A 332 7.26 8.89 14.89
C VAL A 332 7.41 8.52 13.42
N THR A 333 8.52 7.87 13.08
CA THR A 333 8.73 7.31 11.73
C THR A 333 8.14 5.91 11.64
N ILE A 334 7.85 5.45 10.42
CA ILE A 334 7.45 4.06 10.17
C ILE A 334 8.56 3.13 10.67
N ARG A 335 9.82 3.47 10.38
CA ARG A 335 11.00 2.72 10.81
C ARG A 335 11.11 2.63 12.31
N ASP A 336 10.86 3.72 13.05
CA ASP A 336 10.83 3.68 14.53
C ASP A 336 9.86 2.61 15.04
N LEU A 337 8.65 2.53 14.46
CA LEU A 337 7.66 1.53 14.87
C LEU A 337 8.07 0.11 14.52
N LEU A 338 8.75 -0.08 13.38
CA LEU A 338 9.17 -1.40 12.91
C LEU A 338 10.40 -1.94 13.65
N THR A 339 11.32 -1.06 14.09
CA THR A 339 12.67 -1.47 14.53
C THR A 339 13.08 -1.03 15.93
N SER A 340 12.33 -0.14 16.58
CA SER A 340 12.72 0.41 17.88
C SER A 340 11.67 0.15 18.97
N GLY A 341 12.06 0.42 20.24
CA GLY A 341 11.15 0.35 21.39
C GLY A 341 10.17 1.51 21.52
N LYS A 342 10.16 2.47 20.61
CA LYS A 342 9.21 3.58 20.64
C LYS A 342 7.77 3.05 20.55
N PHE A 343 6.87 3.63 21.33
CA PHE A 343 5.47 3.20 21.42
C PHE A 343 5.29 1.71 21.75
N GLY A 344 6.11 1.18 22.68
CA GLY A 344 6.01 -0.21 23.10
C GLY A 344 6.45 -1.24 22.07
N GLY A 345 7.06 -0.81 20.94
CA GLY A 345 7.51 -1.67 19.85
C GLY A 345 8.76 -2.51 20.16
N PRO A 346 9.36 -3.12 19.16
CA PRO A 346 9.04 -3.03 17.71
C PRO A 346 7.72 -3.73 17.35
N TRP A 347 7.00 -3.14 16.39
CA TRP A 347 5.71 -3.63 15.93
C TRP A 347 5.83 -4.26 14.54
N ALA A 348 5.11 -5.35 14.29
CA ALA A 348 5.02 -5.90 12.94
C ALA A 348 4.26 -4.97 11.99
N GLY A 349 4.67 -4.96 10.73
CA GLY A 349 3.99 -4.19 9.70
C GLY A 349 2.48 -4.46 9.61
N PRO A 350 1.99 -5.72 9.64
CA PRO A 350 0.56 -6.04 9.72
C PRO A 350 -0.16 -5.40 10.91
N VAL A 351 0.49 -5.31 12.08
CA VAL A 351 -0.09 -4.64 13.28
C VAL A 351 -0.30 -3.15 13.02
N ILE A 352 0.73 -2.49 12.46
CA ILE A 352 0.66 -1.06 12.11
C ILE A 352 -0.45 -0.84 11.06
N ARG A 353 -0.52 -1.69 10.03
CA ARG A 353 -1.53 -1.61 8.98
C ARG A 353 -2.94 -1.84 9.52
N TRP A 354 -3.15 -2.87 10.36
CA TRP A 354 -4.44 -3.15 11.00
C TRP A 354 -4.91 -1.96 11.84
N ALA A 355 -4.05 -1.46 12.73
CA ALA A 355 -4.32 -0.30 13.56
C ALA A 355 -4.70 0.94 12.74
N MET A 356 -4.11 1.11 11.56
CA MET A 356 -4.43 2.22 10.65
C MET A 356 -5.81 2.05 10.01
N LEU A 357 -6.18 0.83 9.61
CA LEU A 357 -7.43 0.51 8.91
C LEU A 357 -8.64 0.43 9.84
N GLU A 358 -8.45 0.34 11.17
CA GLU A 358 -9.55 0.36 12.15
C GLU A 358 -10.32 1.69 12.21
N THR A 359 -9.77 2.76 11.67
CA THR A 359 -10.43 4.07 11.59
C THR A 359 -10.74 4.38 10.13
N HIS A 360 -11.97 4.82 9.86
CA HIS A 360 -12.36 5.23 8.52
C HIS A 360 -11.39 6.29 7.98
N TYR A 361 -10.97 6.15 6.73
CA TYR A 361 -9.87 6.96 6.18
C TYR A 361 -10.10 8.47 6.26
N ARG A 362 -11.35 8.94 6.18
CA ARG A 362 -11.68 10.37 6.30
C ARG A 362 -11.70 10.90 7.74
N GLN A 363 -11.83 10.02 8.73
CA GLN A 363 -11.83 10.41 10.14
C GLN A 363 -10.42 10.73 10.62
N PRO A 364 -10.22 11.67 11.53
CA PRO A 364 -8.94 11.83 12.23
C PRO A 364 -8.58 10.54 12.97
N ILE A 365 -7.30 10.20 12.99
CA ILE A 365 -6.80 9.06 13.75
C ILE A 365 -5.89 9.57 14.88
N ASP A 366 -6.14 9.11 16.09
CA ASP A 366 -5.20 9.28 17.20
C ASP A 366 -4.33 8.03 17.32
N TRP A 367 -3.05 8.20 17.07
CA TRP A 367 -2.05 7.14 17.06
C TRP A 367 -1.49 6.96 18.46
N THR A 368 -1.82 5.84 19.10
CA THR A 368 -1.46 5.55 20.49
C THR A 368 -0.84 4.16 20.62
N GLU A 369 0.00 3.94 21.61
CA GLU A 369 0.53 2.62 21.96
C GLU A 369 -0.60 1.62 22.24
N LYS A 370 -1.64 2.05 22.94
CA LYS A 370 -2.81 1.20 23.23
C LYS A 370 -3.50 0.69 21.97
N ARG A 371 -3.56 1.50 20.91
CA ARG A 371 -4.11 1.09 19.61
C ARG A 371 -3.30 -0.03 18.99
N LEU A 372 -1.97 0.10 19.00
CA LEU A 372 -1.06 -0.91 18.47
C LEU A 372 -1.14 -2.22 19.27
N ALA A 373 -1.13 -2.14 20.58
CA ALA A 373 -1.26 -3.33 21.46
C ALA A 373 -2.59 -4.07 21.21
N ARG A 374 -3.70 -3.33 21.03
CA ARG A 374 -4.99 -3.93 20.69
C ARG A 374 -4.95 -4.63 19.33
N ALA A 375 -4.42 -3.96 18.31
CA ALA A 375 -4.28 -4.52 16.97
C ALA A 375 -3.45 -5.81 16.99
N GLN A 376 -2.37 -5.83 17.75
CA GLN A 376 -1.54 -7.02 17.94
C GLN A 376 -2.34 -8.17 18.59
N THR A 377 -3.03 -7.90 19.69
CA THR A 377 -3.84 -8.92 20.39
C THR A 377 -4.90 -9.53 19.47
N GLU A 378 -5.54 -8.72 18.63
CA GLU A 378 -6.53 -9.20 17.68
C GLU A 378 -5.90 -10.10 16.60
N LEU A 379 -4.78 -9.70 16.03
CA LEU A 379 -4.07 -10.51 15.04
C LEU A 379 -3.50 -11.81 15.64
N GLU A 380 -3.01 -11.77 16.87
CA GLU A 380 -2.59 -12.95 17.63
C GLU A 380 -3.78 -13.92 17.89
N THR A 381 -4.96 -13.38 18.19
CA THR A 381 -6.19 -14.16 18.36
C THR A 381 -6.57 -14.89 17.07
N ILE A 382 -6.52 -14.18 15.93
CA ILE A 382 -6.77 -14.78 14.61
C ILE A 382 -5.74 -15.87 14.30
N ALA A 383 -4.46 -15.60 14.54
CA ALA A 383 -3.37 -16.54 14.33
C ALA A 383 -3.54 -17.81 15.21
N GLY A 384 -3.93 -17.63 16.47
CA GLY A 384 -4.23 -18.73 17.38
C GLY A 384 -5.39 -19.59 16.90
N ALA A 385 -6.46 -18.99 16.38
CA ALA A 385 -7.60 -19.70 15.81
C ALA A 385 -7.22 -20.51 14.56
N ILE A 386 -6.34 -19.95 13.69
CA ILE A 386 -5.78 -20.66 12.53
C ILE A 386 -4.93 -21.85 13.00
N GLY A 387 -4.07 -21.68 14.00
CA GLY A 387 -3.25 -22.72 14.58
C GLY A 387 -4.07 -23.86 15.19
N ALA A 388 -5.14 -23.53 15.92
CA ALA A 388 -6.06 -24.52 16.50
C ALA A 388 -6.76 -25.35 15.40
N LEU A 389 -7.12 -24.71 14.30
CA LEU A 389 -7.73 -25.36 13.15
C LEU A 389 -6.74 -26.31 12.46
N GLN A 390 -5.47 -25.91 12.31
CA GLN A 390 -4.41 -26.77 11.78
C GLN A 390 -4.25 -28.04 12.62
N GLY A 391 -4.18 -27.91 13.94
CA GLY A 391 -4.09 -29.06 14.84
C GLY A 391 -5.30 -30.00 14.74
N ARG A 392 -6.51 -29.43 14.62
CA ARG A 392 -7.75 -30.20 14.62
C ARG A 392 -8.04 -30.94 13.31
N PHE A 393 -7.83 -30.31 12.17
CA PHE A 393 -8.25 -30.84 10.87
C PHE A 393 -7.10 -31.45 10.06
N PHE A 394 -5.85 -31.08 10.36
CA PHE A 394 -4.71 -31.39 9.51
C PHE A 394 -3.55 -32.09 10.24
N GLY A 395 -3.73 -32.45 11.52
CA GLY A 395 -2.72 -33.17 12.29
C GLY A 395 -1.38 -32.43 12.38
N GLY A 396 -1.38 -31.09 12.24
CA GLY A 396 -0.16 -30.29 12.21
C GLY A 396 0.53 -30.21 10.84
N CYS A 397 -0.03 -30.82 9.79
CA CYS A 397 0.59 -30.81 8.47
C CYS A 397 0.44 -29.44 7.76
N ASP A 398 1.57 -28.85 7.37
CA ASP A 398 1.68 -27.56 6.68
C ASP A 398 1.03 -27.54 5.26
N ILE A 399 0.79 -28.72 4.67
CA ILE A 399 0.29 -28.88 3.29
C ILE A 399 -1.06 -28.19 3.08
N THR A 400 -1.92 -28.18 4.08
CA THR A 400 -3.26 -27.61 3.91
C THR A 400 -3.31 -26.12 4.18
N LEU A 401 -2.45 -25.59 5.02
CA LEU A 401 -2.24 -24.15 5.10
C LEU A 401 -1.70 -23.62 3.77
N ARG A 402 -0.75 -24.32 3.14
CA ARG A 402 -0.25 -23.98 1.79
C ARG A 402 -1.34 -24.07 0.73
N ARG A 403 -2.26 -25.03 0.80
CA ARG A 403 -3.42 -25.10 -0.10
C ARG A 403 -4.40 -23.94 0.12
N TRP A 404 -4.67 -23.57 1.36
CA TRP A 404 -5.45 -22.40 1.71
C TRP A 404 -4.78 -21.09 1.28
N ILE A 405 -3.47 -21.03 1.37
CA ILE A 405 -2.67 -19.91 0.93
C ILE A 405 -2.59 -19.86 -0.61
N ALA A 406 -2.64 -21.00 -1.30
CA ALA A 406 -2.82 -21.01 -2.76
C ALA A 406 -4.14 -20.37 -3.17
N ASP A 407 -5.17 -20.42 -2.32
CA ASP A 407 -6.45 -19.76 -2.49
C ASP A 407 -6.44 -18.23 -2.17
N LEU A 408 -5.30 -17.65 -1.76
CA LEU A 408 -5.17 -16.19 -1.55
C LEU A 408 -5.41 -15.35 -2.83
N ASN A 409 -5.47 -15.99 -3.99
CA ASN A 409 -5.89 -15.35 -5.25
C ASN A 409 -7.40 -15.34 -5.45
N GLN A 410 -8.17 -16.01 -4.59
CA GLN A 410 -9.62 -15.96 -4.69
C GLN A 410 -10.14 -14.57 -4.31
N ALA A 411 -11.27 -14.20 -4.90
CA ALA A 411 -11.95 -12.97 -4.58
C ALA A 411 -12.22 -12.87 -3.07
N PRO A 412 -12.11 -11.66 -2.48
CA PRO A 412 -12.49 -11.45 -1.09
C PRO A 412 -13.98 -11.79 -0.91
N PRO A 413 -14.42 -12.18 0.31
CA PRO A 413 -15.82 -12.47 0.57
C PRO A 413 -16.73 -11.30 0.20
N ALA A 414 -17.85 -11.57 -0.48
CA ALA A 414 -18.75 -10.51 -0.96
C ALA A 414 -19.25 -9.56 0.15
N PRO A 415 -19.66 -10.01 1.36
CA PRO A 415 -20.06 -9.10 2.42
C PRO A 415 -18.91 -8.19 2.89
N PHE A 416 -17.68 -8.71 2.94
CA PHE A 416 -16.48 -7.94 3.28
C PHE A 416 -16.17 -6.90 2.19
N LEU A 417 -16.20 -7.29 0.92
CA LEU A 417 -15.98 -6.38 -0.20
C LEU A 417 -17.05 -5.28 -0.24
N GLY A 418 -18.31 -5.59 0.09
CA GLY A 418 -19.41 -4.63 0.16
C GLY A 418 -19.14 -3.46 1.11
N PHE A 419 -18.48 -3.70 2.25
CA PHE A 419 -18.04 -2.61 3.12
C PHE A 419 -16.97 -1.73 2.46
N LEU A 420 -16.02 -2.32 1.76
CA LEU A 420 -14.97 -1.56 1.08
C LEU A 420 -15.50 -0.79 -0.12
N MET A 421 -16.54 -1.29 -0.78
CA MET A 421 -17.21 -0.60 -1.88
C MET A 421 -18.04 0.60 -1.40
N ASP A 422 -18.37 0.71 -0.12
CA ASP A 422 -19.05 1.85 0.46
C ASP A 422 -18.04 2.82 1.11
N ASP A 423 -17.34 3.58 0.28
CA ASP A 423 -16.38 4.62 0.68
C ASP A 423 -15.23 4.09 1.53
N LEU A 424 -14.67 2.94 1.14
CA LEU A 424 -13.57 2.28 1.84
C LEU A 424 -13.86 2.11 3.35
N ASN A 425 -15.06 1.66 3.71
CA ASN A 425 -15.45 1.42 5.10
C ASN A 425 -14.66 0.25 5.71
N THR A 426 -13.36 0.45 5.89
CA THR A 426 -12.46 -0.55 6.50
C THR A 426 -12.85 -0.90 7.94
N PRO A 427 -13.38 0.02 8.79
CA PRO A 427 -13.90 -0.38 10.10
C PRO A 427 -15.05 -1.38 10.01
N GLY A 428 -15.97 -1.21 9.06
CA GLY A 428 -17.07 -2.16 8.81
C GLY A 428 -16.54 -3.52 8.34
N ALA A 429 -15.60 -3.52 7.41
CA ALA A 429 -14.92 -4.72 6.92
C ALA A 429 -14.17 -5.47 8.04
N ILE A 430 -13.46 -4.77 8.91
CA ILE A 430 -12.80 -5.32 10.11
C ILE A 430 -13.84 -5.84 11.12
N GLY A 431 -14.94 -5.12 11.31
CA GLY A 431 -16.06 -5.57 12.14
C GLY A 431 -16.66 -6.90 11.68
N TRP A 432 -16.80 -7.07 10.37
CA TRP A 432 -17.22 -8.34 9.77
C TRP A 432 -16.22 -9.48 10.04
N VAL A 433 -14.92 -9.23 9.88
CA VAL A 433 -13.85 -10.20 10.22
C VAL A 433 -13.95 -10.60 11.70
N ARG A 434 -14.08 -9.63 12.62
CA ARG A 434 -14.25 -9.86 14.05
C ARG A 434 -15.43 -10.79 14.36
N GLY A 435 -16.53 -10.64 13.64
CA GLY A 435 -17.72 -11.49 13.78
C GLY A 435 -17.48 -12.97 13.43
N LEU A 436 -16.43 -13.29 12.70
CA LEU A 436 -16.07 -14.65 12.31
C LEU A 436 -15.03 -15.31 13.24
N ILE A 437 -14.24 -14.54 14.01
CA ILE A 437 -13.10 -15.05 14.77
C ILE A 437 -13.50 -16.20 15.69
N GLY A 438 -14.62 -16.08 16.43
CA GLY A 438 -15.09 -17.12 17.35
C GLY A 438 -15.45 -18.44 16.67
N ARG A 439 -15.72 -18.44 15.38
CA ARG A 439 -16.06 -19.64 14.59
C ARG A 439 -14.85 -20.28 13.92
N MET A 440 -13.77 -19.53 13.71
CA MET A 440 -12.61 -19.98 12.91
C MET A 440 -12.01 -21.31 13.40
N ALA A 441 -11.91 -21.51 14.71
CA ALA A 441 -11.31 -22.74 15.28
C ALA A 441 -12.07 -24.04 14.98
N SER A 442 -13.32 -23.95 14.49
CA SER A 442 -14.19 -25.10 14.21
C SER A 442 -14.85 -25.09 12.83
N ASP A 443 -14.73 -24.00 12.09
CA ASP A 443 -15.41 -23.77 10.82
C ASP A 443 -14.38 -23.35 9.76
N LEU A 444 -14.04 -24.30 8.86
CA LEU A 444 -13.06 -24.11 7.78
C LEU A 444 -13.45 -22.98 6.82
N GLU A 445 -14.76 -22.85 6.54
CA GLU A 445 -15.25 -21.80 5.64
C GLU A 445 -15.09 -20.42 6.29
N ALA A 446 -15.46 -20.28 7.57
CA ALA A 446 -15.26 -19.03 8.30
C ALA A 446 -13.77 -18.60 8.32
N ALA A 447 -12.88 -19.57 8.56
CA ALA A 447 -11.45 -19.31 8.56
C ALA A 447 -10.93 -18.95 7.16
N GLY A 448 -11.37 -19.65 6.10
CA GLY A 448 -11.05 -19.33 4.72
C GLY A 448 -11.51 -17.92 4.33
N GLN A 449 -12.70 -17.52 4.73
CA GLN A 449 -13.22 -16.16 4.51
C GLN A 449 -12.35 -15.11 5.19
N VAL A 450 -11.95 -15.32 6.45
CA VAL A 450 -11.08 -14.39 7.18
C VAL A 450 -9.71 -14.29 6.50
N ILE A 451 -9.09 -15.41 6.13
CA ILE A 451 -7.78 -15.41 5.46
C ILE A 451 -7.83 -14.64 4.14
N ARG A 452 -8.87 -14.84 3.31
CA ARG A 452 -9.06 -14.07 2.06
C ARG A 452 -9.24 -12.57 2.33
N ALA A 453 -10.01 -12.20 3.35
CA ALA A 453 -10.20 -10.80 3.74
C ALA A 453 -8.87 -10.15 4.20
N LEU A 454 -8.09 -10.84 5.03
CA LEU A 454 -6.80 -10.35 5.51
C LEU A 454 -5.76 -10.25 4.39
N SER A 455 -5.75 -11.21 3.46
CA SER A 455 -4.91 -11.15 2.26
C SER A 455 -5.27 -9.96 1.39
N PHE A 456 -6.57 -9.73 1.18
CA PHE A 456 -7.04 -8.57 0.43
C PHE A 456 -6.61 -7.25 1.07
N LEU A 457 -6.64 -7.15 2.40
CA LEU A 457 -6.13 -5.98 3.12
C LEU A 457 -4.59 -5.90 3.17
N GLY A 458 -3.85 -6.82 2.57
CA GLY A 458 -2.39 -6.81 2.57
C GLY A 458 -1.74 -7.21 3.90
N LEU A 459 -2.48 -7.87 4.78
CA LEU A 459 -1.99 -8.33 6.10
C LEU A 459 -1.34 -9.72 6.02
N VAL A 460 -1.67 -10.46 4.98
CA VAL A 460 -1.13 -11.78 4.65
C VAL A 460 -0.70 -11.80 3.20
N SER A 461 0.45 -12.37 2.88
CA SER A 461 0.92 -12.54 1.52
C SER A 461 1.42 -13.97 1.27
N ARG A 462 1.58 -14.35 -0.01
CA ARG A 462 2.19 -15.64 -0.39
C ARG A 462 3.64 -15.79 0.11
N GLN A 463 4.35 -14.67 0.24
CA GLN A 463 5.74 -14.64 0.71
C GLN A 463 5.83 -14.70 2.24
N THR A 464 4.75 -14.33 2.94
CA THR A 464 4.65 -14.34 4.40
C THR A 464 3.30 -14.94 4.84
N PRO A 465 3.02 -16.21 4.48
CA PRO A 465 1.75 -16.84 4.85
C PRO A 465 1.57 -17.02 6.36
N LEU A 466 2.66 -17.05 7.10
CA LEU A 466 2.74 -17.18 8.55
C LEU A 466 2.93 -15.85 9.30
N ALA A 467 2.93 -14.71 8.64
CA ALA A 467 3.07 -13.42 9.33
C ALA A 467 1.94 -13.15 10.33
N LEU A 468 0.80 -13.84 10.22
CA LEU A 468 -0.26 -13.86 11.24
C LEU A 468 -0.02 -14.91 12.33
N ALA A 469 0.56 -16.06 11.99
CA ALA A 469 0.92 -17.12 12.96
C ALA A 469 2.23 -16.80 13.67
N ALA A 470 3.04 -15.92 13.08
CA ALA A 470 4.27 -15.42 13.64
C ALA A 470 4.25 -13.89 13.57
N PRO A 471 3.60 -13.20 14.51
CA PRO A 471 3.77 -11.77 14.59
C PRO A 471 5.25 -11.50 14.74
N LEU A 472 5.82 -10.79 13.75
CA LEU A 472 7.15 -10.25 13.80
C LEU A 472 8.30 -11.17 13.31
N GLY A 473 8.38 -11.42 11.97
CA GLY A 473 9.62 -11.90 11.33
C GLY A 473 10.17 -13.22 11.89
N CYS A 474 9.30 -14.13 12.28
CA CYS A 474 9.71 -15.49 12.57
C CYS A 474 9.79 -16.24 11.26
N GLY A 475 10.95 -16.80 10.98
CA GLY A 475 11.17 -17.76 9.92
C GLY A 475 10.23 -18.95 9.99
N GLN A 476 10.28 -19.79 9.00
CA GLN A 476 9.51 -21.01 8.92
C GLN A 476 9.89 -21.92 10.10
N PHE A 477 8.94 -22.20 10.99
CA PHE A 477 9.12 -23.18 12.05
C PHE A 477 8.30 -24.42 11.73
N SER A 478 8.86 -25.60 12.00
CA SER A 478 8.09 -26.83 11.98
C SER A 478 6.98 -26.80 13.07
N PRO A 479 5.91 -27.60 12.95
CA PRO A 479 4.84 -27.65 13.95
C PRO A 479 5.33 -27.89 15.38
N GLU A 480 6.42 -28.63 15.54
CA GLU A 480 7.02 -28.93 16.84
C GLU A 480 7.81 -27.77 17.44
N THR A 481 8.40 -26.91 16.59
CA THR A 481 9.20 -25.76 17.00
C THR A 481 8.41 -24.45 16.95
N GLY A 482 7.28 -24.40 16.25
CA GLY A 482 6.51 -23.18 15.97
C GLY A 482 6.07 -22.41 17.21
N MET A 483 5.39 -23.06 18.17
CA MET A 483 4.96 -22.40 19.42
C MET A 483 6.13 -22.02 20.32
N PHE A 484 7.15 -22.87 20.39
CA PHE A 484 8.36 -22.58 21.16
C PHE A 484 9.15 -21.43 20.54
N GLY A 485 9.41 -21.49 19.23
CA GLY A 485 10.08 -20.42 18.49
C GLY A 485 9.36 -19.08 18.60
N PHE A 486 8.02 -19.09 18.58
CA PHE A 486 7.20 -17.91 18.78
C PHE A 486 7.38 -17.29 20.18
N SER A 487 7.27 -18.09 21.24
CA SER A 487 7.46 -17.61 22.61
C SER A 487 8.87 -17.07 22.82
N MET A 488 9.89 -17.77 22.34
CA MET A 488 11.29 -17.40 22.49
C MET A 488 11.65 -16.17 21.64
N SER A 489 11.11 -16.04 20.44
CA SER A 489 11.31 -14.83 19.61
C SER A 489 10.73 -13.58 20.27
N ARG A 490 9.59 -13.70 20.96
CA ARG A 490 9.01 -12.62 21.75
C ARG A 490 9.90 -12.24 22.94
N ILE A 491 10.35 -13.24 23.69
CA ILE A 491 11.28 -13.03 24.84
C ILE A 491 12.57 -12.36 24.37
N TRP A 492 13.17 -12.88 23.29
CA TRP A 492 14.40 -12.33 22.72
C TRP A 492 14.26 -10.87 22.31
N ARG A 493 13.16 -10.51 21.66
CA ARG A 493 12.90 -9.12 21.24
C ARG A 493 12.68 -8.20 22.41
N THR A 494 11.88 -8.64 23.38
CA THR A 494 11.69 -7.86 24.62
C THR A 494 13.02 -7.60 25.31
N ALA A 495 13.89 -8.61 25.39
CA ALA A 495 15.21 -8.50 25.95
C ALA A 495 16.12 -7.56 25.13
N HIS A 496 16.04 -7.64 23.78
CA HIS A 496 16.82 -6.78 22.89
C HIS A 496 16.42 -5.29 23.02
N VAL A 497 15.12 -5.02 23.03
CA VAL A 497 14.58 -3.66 23.19
C VAL A 497 14.94 -3.07 24.57
N ASN A 498 14.90 -3.89 25.62
CA ASN A 498 15.18 -3.46 26.98
C ASN A 498 16.67 -3.45 27.33
N GLY A 499 17.55 -3.89 26.42
CA GLY A 499 18.99 -4.01 26.65
C GLY A 499 19.36 -5.07 27.69
N ASP A 500 18.49 -6.07 27.91
CA ASP A 500 18.75 -7.15 28.89
C ASP A 500 19.68 -8.21 28.29
N ALA A 501 20.97 -7.98 28.47
CA ALA A 501 22.03 -8.85 27.93
C ALA A 501 21.95 -10.30 28.45
N ARG A 502 21.50 -10.52 29.71
CA ARG A 502 21.38 -11.88 30.27
C ARG A 502 20.22 -12.63 29.64
N LEU A 503 19.08 -11.97 29.50
CA LEU A 503 17.91 -12.56 28.87
C LEU A 503 18.14 -12.81 27.38
N LEU A 504 18.87 -11.93 26.69
CA LEU A 504 19.30 -12.13 25.31
C LEU A 504 20.15 -13.40 25.15
N GLU A 505 21.18 -13.56 25.99
CA GLU A 505 22.09 -14.71 25.92
C GLU A 505 21.37 -16.02 26.25
N SER A 506 20.58 -16.05 27.33
CA SER A 506 19.81 -17.25 27.71
C SER A 506 18.78 -17.64 26.64
N THR A 507 18.14 -16.66 25.99
CA THR A 507 17.20 -16.90 24.90
C THR A 507 17.91 -17.45 23.65
N ARG A 508 19.10 -16.90 23.34
CA ARG A 508 19.95 -17.35 22.23
C ARG A 508 20.39 -18.81 22.43
N GLU A 509 20.83 -19.17 23.63
CA GLU A 509 21.21 -20.54 23.96
C GLU A 509 20.05 -21.53 23.86
N GLU A 510 18.85 -21.11 24.29
CA GLU A 510 17.64 -21.91 24.20
C GLU A 510 17.20 -22.13 22.74
N LEU A 511 17.25 -21.10 21.91
CA LEU A 511 16.98 -21.17 20.47
C LEU A 511 18.00 -22.08 19.77
N ALA A 512 19.28 -21.94 20.09
CA ALA A 512 20.34 -22.80 19.55
C ALA A 512 20.14 -24.27 19.93
N ARG A 513 19.75 -24.57 21.18
CA ARG A 513 19.41 -25.96 21.60
C ARG A 513 18.26 -26.56 20.78
N LYS A 514 17.35 -25.74 20.27
CA LYS A 514 16.24 -26.14 19.41
C LYS A 514 16.57 -26.02 17.91
N LYS A 515 17.85 -25.77 17.57
CA LYS A 515 18.33 -25.60 16.19
C LYS A 515 17.60 -24.47 15.44
N ILE A 516 17.32 -23.37 16.15
CA ILE A 516 16.73 -22.17 15.58
C ILE A 516 17.82 -21.10 15.50
N ALA A 517 18.21 -20.71 14.29
CA ALA A 517 19.15 -19.65 14.02
C ALA A 517 18.47 -18.27 14.11
N ILE A 518 19.20 -17.28 14.57
CA ILE A 518 18.81 -15.87 14.56
C ILE A 518 19.56 -15.20 13.41
N GLU A 519 18.86 -14.71 12.43
CA GLU A 519 19.43 -13.98 11.30
C GLU A 519 19.03 -12.51 11.38
N THR A 520 20.00 -11.62 11.09
CA THR A 520 19.73 -10.18 11.00
C THR A 520 20.11 -9.72 9.60
N ASP A 521 19.15 -9.15 8.88
CA ASP A 521 19.41 -8.65 7.53
C ASP A 521 20.19 -7.31 7.56
N ALA A 522 20.63 -6.85 6.37
CA ALA A 522 21.39 -5.61 6.21
C ALA A 522 20.62 -4.35 6.68
N ASN A 523 19.31 -4.46 6.92
CA ASN A 523 18.45 -3.38 7.41
C ASN A 523 18.18 -3.46 8.92
N GLY A 524 18.78 -4.44 9.62
CA GLY A 524 18.60 -4.66 11.06
C GLY A 524 17.31 -5.41 11.41
N LEU A 525 16.59 -5.98 10.43
CA LEU A 525 15.43 -6.82 10.68
C LEU A 525 15.88 -8.20 11.15
N VAL A 526 15.40 -8.63 12.31
CA VAL A 526 15.74 -9.92 12.92
C VAL A 526 14.71 -10.97 12.50
N SER A 527 15.19 -12.06 11.92
CA SER A 527 14.42 -13.25 11.60
C SER A 527 14.94 -14.47 12.37
N PHE A 528 14.07 -15.47 12.51
CA PHE A 528 14.39 -16.74 13.18
C PHE A 528 14.16 -17.88 12.18
N ARG A 529 15.16 -18.76 12.02
CA ARG A 529 15.13 -19.87 11.06
C ARG A 529 15.41 -21.17 11.78
N SER A 530 14.61 -22.19 11.52
CA SER A 530 14.88 -23.54 12.02
C SER A 530 15.81 -24.28 11.05
N GLU A 531 16.89 -24.87 11.55
CA GLU A 531 17.77 -25.73 10.75
C GLU A 531 17.06 -27.01 10.25
N ALA A 532 15.96 -27.40 10.91
CA ALA A 532 15.14 -28.53 10.47
C ALA A 532 14.36 -28.25 9.17
N ASP A 533 14.18 -26.98 8.80
CA ASP A 533 13.44 -26.59 7.58
C ASP A 533 14.29 -26.74 6.30
N ASP A 534 15.60 -26.91 6.42
CA ASP A 534 16.54 -27.14 5.32
C ASP A 534 16.86 -28.63 5.09
N ASP A 535 16.22 -29.55 5.83
CA ASP A 535 16.46 -30.99 5.64
C ASP A 535 15.81 -31.46 4.32
N PRO A 536 16.60 -31.82 3.30
CA PRO A 536 16.08 -32.32 2.03
C PRO A 536 15.22 -33.57 2.17
N ALA A 537 15.46 -34.40 3.20
CA ALA A 537 14.68 -35.60 3.47
C ALA A 537 13.27 -35.24 3.97
N LEU A 538 13.14 -34.25 4.85
CA LEU A 538 11.84 -33.77 5.32
C LEU A 538 11.05 -33.09 4.20
N ALA A 539 11.70 -32.32 3.34
CA ALA A 539 11.07 -31.72 2.16
C ALA A 539 10.52 -32.81 1.21
N ARG A 540 11.26 -33.92 1.01
CA ARG A 540 10.83 -35.03 0.17
C ARG A 540 9.67 -35.80 0.80
N VAL A 541 9.68 -36.06 2.11
CA VAL A 541 8.56 -36.67 2.84
C VAL A 541 7.29 -35.85 2.70
N ASN A 542 7.37 -34.54 2.88
CA ASN A 542 6.24 -33.64 2.74
C ASN A 542 5.66 -33.64 1.31
N ALA A 543 6.50 -33.67 0.28
CA ALA A 543 6.08 -33.78 -1.11
C ALA A 543 5.36 -35.10 -1.40
N LEU A 544 5.87 -36.22 -0.86
CA LEU A 544 5.26 -37.54 -1.01
C LEU A 544 3.91 -37.65 -0.28
N VAL A 545 3.77 -37.07 0.90
CA VAL A 545 2.49 -37.05 1.63
C VAL A 545 1.43 -36.28 0.84
N ALA A 546 1.82 -35.13 0.21
CA ALA A 546 0.92 -34.37 -0.66
C ALA A 546 0.50 -35.18 -1.90
N ALA A 547 1.46 -35.83 -2.56
CA ALA A 547 1.18 -36.66 -3.73
C ALA A 547 0.26 -37.84 -3.40
N ARG A 548 0.42 -38.45 -2.21
CA ARG A 548 -0.48 -39.50 -1.73
C ARG A 548 -1.91 -39.02 -1.51
N ALA A 549 -2.07 -37.84 -0.93
CA ALA A 549 -3.38 -37.23 -0.72
C ALA A 549 -4.08 -36.95 -2.07
N ASP A 550 -3.35 -36.46 -3.06
CA ASP A 550 -3.87 -36.21 -4.41
C ASP A 550 -4.24 -37.52 -5.14
N ALA A 551 -3.41 -38.58 -5.01
CA ALA A 551 -3.72 -39.89 -5.57
C ALA A 551 -5.02 -40.44 -4.97
N ARG A 552 -5.22 -40.35 -3.65
CA ARG A 552 -6.46 -40.75 -2.97
C ARG A 552 -7.68 -39.93 -3.41
N ALA A 553 -7.54 -38.62 -3.58
CA ALA A 553 -8.61 -37.77 -4.07
C ALA A 553 -9.08 -38.18 -5.48
N ARG A 554 -8.15 -38.64 -6.31
CA ARG A 554 -8.44 -39.20 -7.64
C ARG A 554 -8.87 -40.66 -7.62
N LYS A 555 -8.94 -41.30 -6.42
CA LYS A 555 -9.22 -42.72 -6.22
C LYS A 555 -8.19 -43.66 -6.87
N ASP A 556 -6.96 -43.18 -7.04
CA ASP A 556 -5.81 -43.97 -7.50
C ASP A 556 -5.14 -44.63 -6.31
N TRP A 557 -5.72 -45.77 -5.91
CA TRP A 557 -5.29 -46.50 -4.71
C TRP A 557 -3.92 -47.13 -4.89
N ALA A 558 -3.59 -47.59 -6.12
CA ALA A 558 -2.30 -48.18 -6.42
C ALA A 558 -1.15 -47.17 -6.23
N GLU A 559 -1.31 -45.97 -6.71
CA GLU A 559 -0.32 -44.90 -6.54
C GLU A 559 -0.25 -44.42 -5.08
N ALA A 560 -1.39 -44.35 -4.39
CA ALA A 560 -1.42 -43.97 -2.98
C ALA A 560 -0.70 -44.99 -2.08
N ASP A 561 -0.82 -46.27 -2.39
CA ASP A 561 -0.12 -47.36 -1.67
C ASP A 561 1.37 -47.34 -2.00
N ARG A 562 1.77 -47.18 -3.25
CA ARG A 562 3.18 -47.06 -3.66
C ARG A 562 3.87 -45.92 -2.89
N ILE A 563 3.21 -44.76 -2.80
CA ILE A 563 3.76 -43.58 -2.09
C ILE A 563 3.83 -43.86 -0.59
N ARG A 564 2.84 -44.57 -0.01
CA ARG A 564 2.89 -44.96 1.41
C ARG A 564 4.11 -45.85 1.70
N ASP A 565 4.40 -46.78 0.82
CA ASP A 565 5.54 -47.69 0.98
C ASP A 565 6.88 -46.96 0.81
N GLU A 566 6.95 -45.96 -0.09
CA GLU A 566 8.10 -45.08 -0.23
C GLU A 566 8.32 -44.23 1.03
N LEU A 567 7.27 -43.70 1.63
CA LEU A 567 7.32 -42.98 2.90
C LEU A 567 7.79 -43.87 4.04
N ALA A 568 7.28 -45.07 4.13
CA ALA A 568 7.70 -46.06 5.15
C ALA A 568 9.19 -46.43 5.01
N ALA A 569 9.71 -46.53 3.78
CA ALA A 569 11.13 -46.77 3.52
C ALA A 569 12.01 -45.58 3.96
N MET A 570 11.45 -44.38 4.04
CA MET A 570 12.10 -43.18 4.58
C MET A 570 11.92 -43.01 6.10
N GLY A 571 11.33 -44.01 6.79
CA GLY A 571 11.07 -43.95 8.23
C GLY A 571 9.80 -43.18 8.62
N ALA A 572 9.01 -42.75 7.65
CA ALA A 572 7.78 -41.98 7.87
C ALA A 572 6.54 -42.90 7.69
N VAL A 573 5.96 -43.39 8.77
CA VAL A 573 4.75 -44.22 8.75
C VAL A 573 3.51 -43.32 8.76
N VAL A 574 2.75 -43.37 7.68
CA VAL A 574 1.56 -42.57 7.47
C VAL A 574 0.31 -43.32 7.89
N LYS A 575 -0.47 -42.80 8.83
CA LYS A 575 -1.76 -43.31 9.28
C LYS A 575 -2.89 -42.38 8.92
N ASP A 576 -3.94 -42.94 8.32
CA ASP A 576 -5.16 -42.18 8.05
C ASP A 576 -5.98 -42.03 9.33
N THR A 577 -6.44 -40.85 9.65
CA THR A 577 -7.26 -40.53 10.81
C THR A 577 -8.75 -40.68 10.49
N LYS A 578 -9.59 -40.98 11.51
CA LYS A 578 -11.04 -41.22 11.32
C LYS A 578 -11.82 -40.04 10.73
N ASP A 579 -11.27 -38.87 10.80
CA ASP A 579 -11.77 -37.57 10.32
C ASP A 579 -11.24 -37.20 8.92
N GLY A 580 -10.57 -38.14 8.24
CA GLY A 580 -10.07 -37.96 6.87
C GLY A 580 -8.71 -37.26 6.78
N GLY A 581 -8.06 -36.98 7.90
CA GLY A 581 -6.70 -36.47 7.99
C GLY A 581 -5.63 -37.57 7.87
N VAL A 582 -4.35 -37.17 7.95
CA VAL A 582 -3.18 -38.03 7.89
C VAL A 582 -2.27 -37.70 9.07
N SER A 583 -1.88 -38.68 9.86
CA SER A 583 -0.83 -38.58 10.88
C SER A 583 0.45 -39.28 10.42
N ILE A 584 1.60 -38.70 10.71
CA ILE A 584 2.92 -39.27 10.40
C ILE A 584 3.58 -39.64 11.71
N GLU A 585 3.95 -40.92 11.86
CA GLU A 585 4.77 -41.41 12.95
C GLU A 585 6.19 -41.71 12.41
N TRP A 586 7.19 -41.17 13.08
CA TRP A 586 8.58 -41.46 12.73
C TRP A 586 9.06 -42.71 13.46
N VAL A 587 9.51 -43.70 12.71
CA VAL A 587 10.17 -44.88 13.28
C VAL A 587 11.65 -44.52 13.42
N ALA A 588 12.15 -44.47 14.66
CA ALA A 588 13.57 -44.27 14.92
C ALA A 588 14.38 -45.33 14.16
N GLY A 589 15.17 -44.86 13.19
CA GLY A 589 16.00 -45.74 12.35
C GLY A 589 17.05 -46.47 13.17
N GLN A 590 17.32 -47.72 12.75
CA GLN A 590 18.49 -48.48 13.14
C GLN A 590 19.78 -47.81 12.67
#